data_34988a5b36d3862ab2c594d0b0f52633
#
_entry.id   34988a5b36d3862ab2c594d0b0f52633
#
_cell.length_a   1.000
_cell.length_b   1.000
_cell.length_c   1.000
_cell.angle_alpha   90.00
_cell.angle_beta   90.00
_cell.angle_gamma   90.00
#
_symmetry.space_group_name_H-M   'P 1'
#
loop_
_entity.id
_entity.type
_entity.pdbx_description
1 polymer ?
#
loop_
_entity_poly.entity_id
_entity_poly.type
_entity_poly.pdbx_seq_one_letter_code
_entity_poly.pdbx_strand_id
1 'polypeptide(L)'
;MIWTLLPGAVFLADGCLKKKAEEELKENEQIPVCKGHIVLRKCHNRGVAGGGFADSTKKVEFLTFFLLSGLWARLGALAGRRKCKAKKLGLALTIGGGMSNWYDRHKRGYVTDYVSFRFGPEKFRRLVFNVSDFCIFFGLALLTAISCRESR
;
A
#
# COMPACT_ATOMS: atom_id res chain seq x y z
N MET A 1 2.67 -19.22 -11.37
CA MET A 1 3.57 -19.18 -10.20
C MET A 1 4.03 -17.74 -9.86
N ILE A 2 4.68 -16.96 -10.74
CA ILE A 2 5.22 -15.63 -10.38
C ILE A 2 4.17 -14.66 -9.84
N TRP A 3 2.95 -14.69 -10.35
CA TRP A 3 1.85 -13.77 -9.94
C TRP A 3 1.30 -14.04 -8.55
N THR A 4 1.48 -15.24 -8.02
CA THR A 4 1.08 -15.59 -6.65
C THR A 4 2.21 -15.35 -5.65
N LEU A 5 3.46 -15.26 -6.13
CA LEU A 5 4.63 -14.94 -5.30
C LEU A 5 4.83 -13.42 -5.15
N LEU A 6 4.44 -12.63 -6.16
CA LEU A 6 4.63 -11.18 -6.16
C LEU A 6 3.95 -10.46 -4.98
N PRO A 7 2.70 -10.79 -4.58
CA PRO A 7 2.11 -10.21 -3.36
C PRO A 7 2.95 -10.45 -2.11
N GLY A 8 3.50 -11.66 -1.97
CA GLY A 8 4.40 -11.99 -0.86
C GLY A 8 5.70 -11.19 -0.89
N ALA A 9 6.29 -11.00 -2.06
CA ALA A 9 7.49 -10.18 -2.21
C ALA A 9 7.24 -8.70 -1.84
N VAL A 10 6.13 -8.12 -2.28
CA VAL A 10 5.72 -6.74 -1.90
C VAL A 10 5.50 -6.65 -0.40
N PHE A 11 4.77 -7.60 0.19
CA PHE A 11 4.52 -7.65 1.63
C PHE A 11 5.82 -7.68 2.44
N LEU A 12 6.76 -8.55 2.06
CA LEU A 12 8.04 -8.69 2.78
C LEU A 12 8.91 -7.43 2.61
N ALA A 13 9.01 -6.90 1.40
CA ALA A 13 9.81 -5.72 1.12
C ALA A 13 9.32 -4.50 1.92
N ASP A 14 8.00 -4.24 1.89
CA ASP A 14 7.44 -3.13 2.67
C ASP A 14 7.55 -3.38 4.18
N GLY A 15 7.34 -4.61 4.65
CA GLY A 15 7.53 -4.98 6.05
C GLY A 15 8.95 -4.73 6.56
N CYS A 16 9.97 -5.05 5.74
CA CYS A 16 11.37 -4.75 6.05
C CYS A 16 11.62 -3.24 6.15
N LEU A 17 11.07 -2.46 5.20
CA LEU A 17 11.23 -0.99 5.20
C LEU A 17 10.51 -0.34 6.39
N LYS A 18 9.31 -0.80 6.73
CA LYS A 18 8.57 -0.35 7.92
C LYS A 18 9.33 -0.65 9.21
N LYS A 19 9.88 -1.86 9.32
CA LYS A 19 10.72 -2.23 10.48
C LYS A 19 11.92 -1.30 10.59
N LYS A 20 12.62 -1.06 9.49
CA LYS A 20 13.76 -0.14 9.45
C LYS A 20 13.35 1.29 9.82
N ALA A 21 12.21 1.78 9.32
CA ALA A 21 11.68 3.09 9.68
C ALA A 21 11.35 3.19 11.18
N GLU A 22 10.81 2.14 11.79
CA GLU A 22 10.55 2.10 13.24
C GLU A 22 11.83 2.15 14.08
N GLU A 23 12.89 1.46 13.64
CA GLU A 23 14.15 1.34 14.37
C GLU A 23 15.06 2.57 14.19
N GLU A 24 15.12 3.16 12.99
CA GLU A 24 16.07 4.20 12.64
C GLU A 24 15.51 5.63 12.75
N LEU A 25 14.19 5.83 12.54
CA LEU A 25 13.58 7.16 12.60
C LEU A 25 13.08 7.47 14.01
N LYS A 26 13.55 8.57 14.59
CA LYS A 26 13.02 9.06 15.87
C LYS A 26 11.66 9.75 15.66
N GLU A 27 10.86 9.84 16.72
CA GLU A 27 9.63 10.62 16.68
C GLU A 27 9.91 12.09 16.37
N ASN A 28 9.12 12.67 15.46
CA ASN A 28 9.27 14.05 14.97
C ASN A 28 10.55 14.34 14.16
N GLU A 29 11.40 13.35 13.93
CA GLU A 29 12.57 13.51 13.07
C GLU A 29 12.13 13.61 11.59
N GLN A 30 12.81 14.50 10.84
CA GLN A 30 12.59 14.69 9.42
C GLN A 30 13.93 14.65 8.70
N ILE A 31 14.18 13.57 7.96
CA ILE A 31 15.43 13.39 7.22
C ILE A 31 15.17 13.73 5.74
N PRO A 32 15.66 14.87 5.23
CA PRO A 32 15.51 15.21 3.82
C PRO A 32 16.39 14.31 2.95
N VAL A 33 15.79 13.73 1.90
CA VAL A 33 16.48 12.93 0.88
C VAL A 33 16.15 13.46 -0.52
N CYS A 34 16.83 12.98 -1.54
CA CYS A 34 16.60 13.41 -2.93
C CYS A 34 16.60 14.94 -3.09
N LYS A 35 17.66 15.61 -2.66
CA LYS A 35 17.80 17.08 -2.69
C LYS A 35 16.70 17.83 -1.92
N GLY A 36 16.09 17.19 -0.91
CA GLY A 36 15.06 17.78 -0.08
C GLY A 36 13.62 17.66 -0.64
N HIS A 37 13.42 17.04 -1.79
CA HIS A 37 12.07 16.83 -2.37
C HIS A 37 11.27 15.76 -1.62
N ILE A 38 11.95 14.78 -1.04
CA ILE A 38 11.38 13.71 -0.23
C ILE A 38 11.88 13.87 1.20
N VAL A 39 11.02 13.57 2.15
CA VAL A 39 11.36 13.58 3.58
C VAL A 39 10.99 12.24 4.18
N LEU A 40 11.94 11.60 4.82
CA LEU A 40 11.70 10.44 5.66
C LEU A 40 11.29 10.92 7.06
N ARG A 41 10.15 10.48 7.53
CA ARG A 41 9.62 10.75 8.88
C ARG A 41 8.69 9.64 9.31
N LYS A 42 8.74 9.26 10.56
CA LYS A 42 7.87 8.22 11.11
C LYS A 42 6.48 8.78 11.43
N CYS A 43 5.44 8.07 10.99
CA CYS A 43 4.06 8.40 11.30
C CYS A 43 3.25 7.12 11.52
N HIS A 44 2.48 7.07 12.59
CA HIS A 44 1.59 5.95 12.90
C HIS A 44 0.16 6.27 12.49
N ASN A 45 -0.32 5.64 11.44
CA ASN A 45 -1.63 5.87 10.83
C ASN A 45 -2.64 4.82 11.32
N ARG A 46 -3.57 5.22 12.17
CA ARG A 46 -4.64 4.35 12.72
C ARG A 46 -5.85 4.23 11.77
N GLY A 47 -6.00 5.16 10.82
CA GLY A 47 -7.12 5.20 9.89
C GLY A 47 -6.73 4.83 8.45
N VAL A 48 -7.43 5.43 7.51
CA VAL A 48 -7.05 5.46 6.08
C VAL A 48 -6.27 6.73 5.77
N ALA A 49 -5.72 6.82 4.55
CA ALA A 49 -4.93 7.98 4.11
C ALA A 49 -5.61 9.32 4.46
N GLY A 50 -4.87 10.20 5.14
CA GLY A 50 -5.39 11.49 5.61
C GLY A 50 -6.11 11.45 6.97
N GLY A 51 -6.02 10.35 7.75
CA GLY A 51 -6.57 10.25 9.11
C GLY A 51 -8.07 9.91 9.17
N GLY A 52 -8.71 9.62 8.02
CA GLY A 52 -10.10 9.15 8.02
C GLY A 52 -10.26 7.83 8.76
N PHE A 53 -11.38 7.67 9.49
CA PHE A 53 -11.72 6.45 10.25
C PHE A 53 -10.69 6.05 11.33
N ALA A 54 -9.93 6.99 11.88
CA ALA A 54 -8.94 6.71 12.93
C ALA A 54 -9.56 6.01 14.17
N ASP A 55 -10.80 6.37 14.52
CA ASP A 55 -11.54 5.76 15.63
C ASP A 55 -12.14 4.38 15.29
N SER A 56 -11.96 3.90 14.08
CA SER A 56 -12.57 2.68 13.56
C SER A 56 -11.57 1.71 12.94
N THR A 57 -10.35 1.62 13.47
CA THR A 57 -9.27 0.76 12.94
C THR A 57 -9.74 -0.69 12.68
N LYS A 58 -10.54 -1.26 13.59
CA LYS A 58 -11.09 -2.63 13.41
C LYS A 58 -12.05 -2.74 12.23
N LYS A 59 -12.84 -1.70 11.94
CA LYS A 59 -13.73 -1.69 10.76
C LYS A 59 -12.92 -1.62 9.47
N VAL A 60 -11.86 -0.81 9.45
CA VAL A 60 -10.93 -0.72 8.31
C VAL A 60 -10.22 -2.05 8.09
N GLU A 61 -9.76 -2.69 9.17
CA GLU A 61 -9.11 -4.01 9.12
C GLU A 61 -10.05 -5.06 8.52
N PHE A 62 -11.29 -5.15 9.03
CA PHE A 62 -12.30 -6.09 8.56
C PHE A 62 -12.65 -5.88 7.08
N LEU A 63 -12.92 -4.62 6.69
CA LEU A 63 -13.21 -4.28 5.30
C LEU A 63 -12.05 -4.64 4.38
N THR A 64 -10.82 -4.30 4.79
CA THR A 64 -9.61 -4.63 4.02
C THR A 64 -9.47 -6.14 3.83
N PHE A 65 -9.73 -6.94 4.86
CA PHE A 65 -9.70 -8.41 4.77
C PHE A 65 -10.67 -8.95 3.70
N PHE A 66 -11.91 -8.47 3.69
CA PHE A 66 -12.89 -8.89 2.67
C PHE A 66 -12.49 -8.46 1.25
N LEU A 67 -12.02 -7.22 1.09
CA LEU A 67 -11.53 -6.74 -0.20
C LEU A 67 -10.35 -7.58 -0.70
N LEU A 68 -9.38 -7.88 0.16
CA LEU A 68 -8.23 -8.72 -0.18
C LEU A 68 -8.67 -10.14 -0.57
N SER A 69 -9.63 -10.73 0.14
CA SER A 69 -10.18 -12.05 -0.18
C SER A 69 -10.78 -12.09 -1.58
N GLY A 70 -11.56 -11.08 -1.96
CA GLY A 70 -12.11 -10.92 -3.30
C GLY A 70 -11.03 -10.75 -4.39
N LEU A 71 -9.99 -9.94 -4.11
CA LEU A 71 -8.87 -9.75 -5.03
C LEU A 71 -8.05 -11.03 -5.21
N TRP A 72 -7.82 -11.81 -4.14
CA TRP A 72 -7.18 -13.12 -4.22
C TRP A 72 -7.99 -14.13 -5.05
N ALA A 73 -9.30 -14.20 -4.84
CA ALA A 73 -10.17 -15.04 -5.64
C ALA A 73 -10.10 -14.65 -7.13
N ARG A 74 -10.08 -13.35 -7.43
CA ARG A 74 -9.94 -12.84 -8.81
C ARG A 74 -8.58 -13.19 -9.41
N LEU A 75 -7.50 -13.05 -8.67
CA LEU A 75 -6.15 -13.43 -9.12
C LEU A 75 -6.09 -14.93 -9.42
N GLY A 76 -6.66 -15.78 -8.56
CA GLY A 76 -6.77 -17.21 -8.74
C GLY A 76 -7.54 -17.59 -10.02
N ALA A 77 -8.69 -16.96 -10.27
CA ALA A 77 -9.49 -17.16 -11.47
C ALA A 77 -8.75 -16.77 -12.77
N LEU A 78 -7.74 -15.88 -12.68
CA LEU A 78 -6.91 -15.49 -13.79
C LEU A 78 -5.62 -16.34 -13.91
N ALA A 79 -5.30 -17.22 -12.95
CA ALA A 79 -4.00 -17.88 -12.87
C ALA A 79 -3.59 -18.61 -14.15
N GLY A 80 -4.51 -19.38 -14.76
CA GLY A 80 -4.28 -20.11 -16.01
C GLY A 80 -4.32 -19.26 -17.29
N ARG A 81 -4.79 -18.01 -17.25
CA ARG A 81 -5.02 -17.19 -18.45
C ARG A 81 -3.74 -16.46 -18.89
N ARG A 82 -3.08 -16.92 -19.95
CA ARG A 82 -1.80 -16.33 -20.46
C ARG A 82 -1.92 -14.86 -20.89
N LYS A 83 -3.05 -14.42 -21.42
CA LYS A 83 -3.27 -13.07 -21.97
C LYS A 83 -3.50 -11.97 -20.92
N CYS A 84 -3.69 -12.30 -19.64
CA CYS A 84 -4.08 -11.35 -18.59
C CYS A 84 -2.89 -10.89 -17.71
N LYS A 85 -1.68 -10.75 -18.27
CA LYS A 85 -0.47 -10.41 -17.50
C LYS A 85 -0.61 -9.08 -16.74
N ALA A 86 -1.05 -8.03 -17.42
CA ALA A 86 -1.22 -6.70 -16.81
C ALA A 86 -2.29 -6.70 -15.69
N LYS A 87 -3.43 -7.39 -15.88
CA LYS A 87 -4.43 -7.56 -14.81
C LYS A 87 -3.86 -8.28 -13.60
N LYS A 88 -3.09 -9.35 -13.81
CA LYS A 88 -2.44 -10.09 -12.74
C LYS A 88 -1.42 -9.22 -12.00
N LEU A 89 -0.65 -8.40 -12.72
CA LEU A 89 0.28 -7.45 -12.11
C LEU A 89 -0.46 -6.44 -11.23
N GLY A 90 -1.50 -5.80 -11.74
CA GLY A 90 -2.31 -4.86 -10.97
C GLY A 90 -2.90 -5.49 -9.71
N LEU A 91 -3.50 -6.70 -9.85
CA LEU A 91 -4.01 -7.45 -8.70
C LEU A 91 -2.92 -7.80 -7.70
N ALA A 92 -1.77 -8.30 -8.16
CA ALA A 92 -0.68 -8.73 -7.29
C ALA A 92 -0.08 -7.57 -6.49
N LEU A 93 0.11 -6.40 -7.12
CA LEU A 93 0.58 -5.19 -6.44
C LEU A 93 -0.44 -4.70 -5.39
N THR A 94 -1.72 -4.64 -5.76
CA THR A 94 -2.79 -4.21 -4.84
C THR A 94 -2.93 -5.16 -3.66
N ILE A 95 -2.88 -6.47 -3.90
CA ILE A 95 -2.96 -7.49 -2.85
C ILE A 95 -1.75 -7.38 -1.92
N GLY A 96 -0.53 -7.32 -2.45
CA GLY A 96 0.69 -7.28 -1.64
C GLY A 96 0.75 -6.04 -0.75
N GLY A 97 0.46 -4.86 -1.29
CA GLY A 97 0.37 -3.62 -0.52
C GLY A 97 -0.76 -3.64 0.51
N GLY A 98 -1.94 -4.11 0.10
CA GLY A 98 -3.07 -4.25 1.02
C GLY A 98 -2.81 -5.21 2.17
N MET A 99 -2.14 -6.34 1.92
CA MET A 99 -1.75 -7.31 2.94
C MET A 99 -0.77 -6.70 3.96
N SER A 100 0.21 -5.93 3.52
CA SER A 100 1.17 -5.29 4.43
C SER A 100 0.46 -4.29 5.35
N ASN A 101 -0.39 -3.42 4.80
CA ASN A 101 -1.13 -2.44 5.58
C ASN A 101 -2.21 -3.09 6.48
N TRP A 102 -2.81 -4.21 6.05
CA TRP A 102 -3.72 -5.00 6.87
C TRP A 102 -2.99 -5.67 8.05
N TYR A 103 -1.83 -6.29 7.78
CA TYR A 103 -1.03 -6.96 8.81
C TYR A 103 -0.57 -6.01 9.92
N ASP A 104 -0.12 -4.81 9.55
CA ASP A 104 0.25 -3.77 10.52
C ASP A 104 -0.91 -3.41 11.44
N ARG A 105 -2.12 -3.17 10.88
CA ARG A 105 -3.32 -2.88 11.68
C ARG A 105 -3.69 -4.02 12.60
N HIS A 106 -3.62 -5.26 12.08
CA HIS A 106 -3.92 -6.46 12.85
C HIS A 106 -2.96 -6.65 14.03
N LYS A 107 -1.67 -6.44 13.82
CA LYS A 107 -0.64 -6.67 14.83
C LYS A 107 -0.43 -5.50 15.79
N ARG A 108 -0.46 -4.27 15.28
CA ARG A 108 -0.04 -3.07 16.01
C ARG A 108 -1.18 -2.06 16.24
N GLY A 109 -2.31 -2.21 15.54
CA GLY A 109 -3.41 -1.26 15.57
C GLY A 109 -3.18 -0.01 14.72
N TYR A 110 -2.06 0.09 14.00
CA TYR A 110 -1.71 1.20 13.12
C TYR A 110 -0.84 0.73 11.95
N VAL A 111 -0.73 1.55 10.93
CA VAL A 111 0.20 1.37 9.81
C VAL A 111 1.38 2.32 9.99
N THR A 112 2.60 1.82 9.77
CA THR A 112 3.80 2.65 9.78
C THR A 112 3.98 3.29 8.41
N ASP A 113 3.85 4.62 8.34
CA ASP A 113 4.11 5.45 7.16
C ASP A 113 5.42 6.21 7.36
N TYR A 114 6.22 6.37 6.28
CA TYR A 114 7.58 6.91 6.44
C TYR A 114 8.08 7.79 5.30
N VAL A 115 7.33 7.96 4.21
CA VAL A 115 7.69 8.78 3.05
C VAL A 115 6.73 9.95 2.91
N SER A 116 7.22 11.18 2.91
CA SER A 116 6.45 12.37 2.61
C SER A 116 7.14 13.23 1.55
N PHE A 117 6.36 14.12 0.89
CA PHE A 117 6.84 14.96 -0.19
C PHE A 117 6.79 16.44 0.19
N ARG A 118 7.81 17.20 -0.22
CA ARG A 118 7.85 18.67 0.00
C ARG A 118 7.29 19.49 -1.16
N PHE A 119 6.76 18.86 -2.19
CA PHE A 119 6.14 19.53 -3.33
C PHE A 119 4.62 19.34 -3.35
N GLY A 120 3.94 20.12 -4.18
CA GLY A 120 2.48 20.07 -4.30
C GLY A 120 1.72 20.89 -3.26
N PRO A 121 0.38 20.78 -3.24
CA PRO A 121 -0.49 21.49 -2.30
C PRO A 121 -0.19 21.14 -0.85
N GLU A 122 -0.50 22.05 0.09
CA GLU A 122 -0.22 21.84 1.51
C GLU A 122 -0.85 20.57 2.07
N LYS A 123 -2.08 20.26 1.67
CA LYS A 123 -2.76 19.00 2.07
C LYS A 123 -1.97 17.76 1.67
N PHE A 124 -1.39 17.74 0.46
CA PHE A 124 -0.56 16.63 -0.02
C PHE A 124 0.76 16.53 0.76
N ARG A 125 1.40 17.66 1.06
CA ARG A 125 2.66 17.69 1.83
C ARG A 125 2.51 17.19 3.27
N ARG A 126 1.30 17.22 3.82
CA ARG A 126 1.00 16.68 5.15
C ARG A 126 0.87 15.16 5.17
N LEU A 127 0.62 14.53 4.01
CA LEU A 127 0.47 13.09 3.91
C LEU A 127 1.82 12.40 4.08
N VAL A 128 1.80 11.23 4.70
CA VAL A 128 2.92 10.31 4.79
C VAL A 128 2.46 8.99 4.20
N PHE A 129 3.32 8.36 3.45
CA PHE A 129 3.06 7.14 2.70
C PHE A 129 4.07 6.05 3.06
N ASN A 130 3.78 4.84 2.66
CA ASN A 130 4.71 3.71 2.64
C ASN A 130 4.78 3.09 1.23
N VAL A 131 5.66 2.13 1.01
CA VAL A 131 5.79 1.46 -0.30
C VAL A 131 4.52 0.69 -0.68
N SER A 132 3.80 0.13 0.30
CA SER A 132 2.53 -0.55 0.05
C SER A 132 1.47 0.37 -0.55
N ASP A 133 1.41 1.63 -0.13
CA ASP A 133 0.47 2.61 -0.69
C ASP A 133 0.75 2.84 -2.17
N PHE A 134 2.03 2.98 -2.57
CA PHE A 134 2.39 3.10 -3.98
C PHE A 134 2.04 1.85 -4.77
N CYS A 135 2.26 0.65 -4.22
CA CYS A 135 1.85 -0.60 -4.85
C CYS A 135 0.33 -0.66 -5.06
N ILE A 136 -0.47 -0.23 -4.08
CA ILE A 136 -1.92 -0.16 -4.19
C ILE A 136 -2.32 0.85 -5.27
N PHE A 137 -1.76 2.07 -5.25
CA PHE A 137 -2.06 3.10 -6.25
C PHE A 137 -1.75 2.66 -7.68
N PHE A 138 -0.54 2.14 -7.93
CA PHE A 138 -0.15 1.66 -9.25
C PHE A 138 -0.98 0.45 -9.68
N GLY A 139 -1.25 -0.47 -8.75
CA GLY A 139 -2.08 -1.64 -9.01
C GLY A 139 -3.50 -1.26 -9.44
N LEU A 140 -4.16 -0.37 -8.68
CA LEU A 140 -5.51 0.11 -8.98
C LEU A 140 -5.54 0.94 -10.27
N ALA A 141 -4.58 1.84 -10.49
CA ALA A 141 -4.49 2.62 -11.73
C ALA A 141 -4.38 1.72 -12.97
N LEU A 142 -3.54 0.69 -12.89
CA LEU A 142 -3.39 -0.29 -13.96
C LEU A 142 -4.69 -1.06 -14.22
N LEU A 143 -5.38 -1.52 -13.17
CA LEU A 143 -6.65 -2.23 -13.29
C LEU A 143 -7.73 -1.34 -13.91
N THR A 144 -7.82 -0.08 -13.47
CA THR A 144 -8.78 0.89 -14.01
C THR A 144 -8.51 1.18 -15.49
N ALA A 145 -7.25 1.43 -15.87
CA ALA A 145 -6.86 1.68 -17.26
C ALA A 145 -7.23 0.51 -18.18
N ILE A 146 -7.05 -0.73 -17.71
CA ILE A 146 -7.41 -1.92 -18.48
C ILE A 146 -8.94 -2.04 -18.60
N SER A 147 -9.68 -1.82 -17.51
CA SER A 147 -11.15 -1.89 -17.54
C SER A 147 -11.75 -0.85 -18.48
N CYS A 148 -11.25 0.38 -18.48
CA CYS A 148 -11.68 1.42 -19.41
C CYS A 148 -11.38 1.08 -20.91
N ARG A 149 -10.35 0.27 -21.16
CA ARG A 149 -10.01 -0.19 -22.52
C ARG A 149 -10.90 -1.32 -23.00
N GLU A 150 -11.39 -2.17 -22.10
CA GLU A 150 -12.23 -3.33 -22.44
C GLU A 150 -13.72 -2.95 -22.59
N SER A 151 -14.11 -1.79 -22.04
CA SER A 151 -15.48 -1.27 -22.17
C SER A 151 -15.71 -0.42 -23.42
N ARG A 152 -14.68 -0.22 -24.24
CA ARG A 152 -14.74 0.44 -25.56
C ARG A 152 -14.74 -0.58 -26.70
#